data_bbfab6f919e6cb37270996368fce4fa1
#
_entry.id   bbfab6f919e6cb37270996368fce4fa1
#
_cell.length_a   1.000
_cell.length_b   1.000
_cell.length_c   1.000
_cell.angle_alpha   90.00
_cell.angle_beta   90.00
_cell.angle_gamma   90.00
#
_symmetry.space_group_name_H-M   'P 1'
#
loop_
_entity.id
_entity.type
_entity.pdbx_description
1 polymer ?
#
loop_
_entity_poly.entity_id
_entity_poly.type
_entity_poly.pdbx_seq_one_letter_code
_entity_poly.pdbx_strand_id
1 'polypeptide(L)'
;MDSRDRRTLRQIYADPEKTFTSWIDVEHLFVALGGFAEWTDKHHLGVKLNGHTASFRTPEDKSSRLDAADGEKLRDFLRPAGVSEDMANGDGGHNR
;
A
#
# COMPACT_ATOMS: atom_id res chain seq x y z
N MET A 1 12.04 0.52 -5.06
CA MET A 1 11.15 -0.55 -4.53
C MET A 1 11.70 -1.89 -4.95
N ASP A 2 11.66 -2.86 -4.06
CA ASP A 2 12.06 -4.21 -4.41
C ASP A 2 10.88 -5.01 -4.97
N SER A 3 11.10 -6.28 -5.27
CA SER A 3 10.07 -7.13 -5.88
C SER A 3 8.85 -7.30 -4.99
N ARG A 4 9.07 -7.35 -3.68
CA ARG A 4 7.97 -7.51 -2.73
C ARG A 4 7.07 -6.28 -2.77
N ASP A 5 7.66 -5.11 -2.77
CA ASP A 5 6.90 -3.87 -2.75
C ASP A 5 6.15 -3.65 -4.06
N ARG A 6 6.77 -3.99 -5.18
CA ARG A 6 6.10 -3.89 -6.47
C ARG A 6 4.91 -4.83 -6.53
N ARG A 7 5.06 -6.04 -5.98
CA ARG A 7 3.94 -6.99 -5.93
C ARG A 7 2.83 -6.46 -5.04
N THR A 8 3.17 -5.90 -3.88
CA THR A 8 2.18 -5.32 -2.98
C THR A 8 1.40 -4.22 -3.68
N LEU A 9 2.09 -3.30 -4.33
CA LEU A 9 1.45 -2.20 -5.02
C LEU A 9 0.56 -2.72 -6.16
N ARG A 10 1.03 -3.70 -6.91
CA ARG A 10 0.24 -4.28 -7.99
C ARG A 10 -1.03 -4.92 -7.45
N GLN A 11 -0.94 -5.61 -6.33
CA GLN A 11 -2.10 -6.24 -5.73
C GLN A 11 -3.11 -5.24 -5.19
N ILE A 12 -2.64 -4.10 -4.67
CA ILE A 12 -3.54 -3.05 -4.21
C ILE A 12 -4.41 -2.54 -5.36
N TYR A 13 -3.83 -2.45 -6.56
CA TYR A 13 -4.57 -1.99 -7.73
C TYR A 13 -5.29 -3.11 -8.49
N ALA A 14 -5.10 -4.35 -8.09
CA ALA A 14 -5.73 -5.49 -8.76
C ALA A 14 -7.13 -5.74 -8.22
N ASP A 15 -7.76 -6.76 -8.77
CA ASP A 15 -9.06 -7.24 -8.30
C ASP A 15 -8.95 -7.64 -6.83
N PRO A 16 -9.75 -7.05 -5.94
CA PRO A 16 -9.67 -7.36 -4.51
C PRO A 16 -9.83 -8.82 -4.18
N GLU A 17 -10.57 -9.55 -4.97
CA GLU A 17 -10.81 -10.96 -4.71
C GLU A 17 -9.55 -11.80 -4.92
N LYS A 18 -8.55 -11.26 -5.60
CA LYS A 18 -7.31 -11.98 -5.90
C LYS A 18 -6.11 -11.45 -5.13
N THR A 19 -6.36 -10.58 -4.17
CA THR A 19 -5.30 -9.96 -3.40
C THR A 19 -4.88 -10.84 -2.24
N PHE A 20 -3.57 -10.98 -2.07
CA PHE A 20 -2.99 -11.70 -0.94
C PHE A 20 -2.14 -10.77 -0.07
N THR A 21 -2.31 -9.46 -0.23
CA THR A 21 -1.54 -8.46 0.50
C THR A 21 -2.08 -8.32 1.92
N SER A 22 -1.17 -8.24 2.87
CA SER A 22 -1.52 -8.00 4.27
C SER A 22 -1.13 -6.58 4.67
N TRP A 23 -1.57 -6.15 5.86
CA TRP A 23 -1.20 -4.85 6.37
C TRP A 23 0.29 -4.73 6.67
N ILE A 24 0.96 -5.85 6.97
CA ILE A 24 2.42 -5.84 7.12
C ILE A 24 3.08 -5.46 5.80
N ASP A 25 2.57 -5.98 4.69
CA ASP A 25 3.08 -5.64 3.37
C ASP A 25 2.84 -4.16 3.05
N VAL A 26 1.70 -3.63 3.46
CA VAL A 26 1.36 -2.23 3.25
C VAL A 26 2.33 -1.33 4.00
N GLU A 27 2.61 -1.66 5.26
CA GLU A 27 3.57 -0.90 6.06
C GLU A 27 4.93 -0.86 5.37
N HIS A 28 5.39 -2.00 4.91
CA HIS A 28 6.68 -2.11 4.23
C HIS A 28 6.69 -1.26 2.95
N LEU A 29 5.59 -1.31 2.21
CA LEU A 29 5.47 -0.53 0.97
C LEU A 29 5.60 0.97 1.21
N PHE A 30 4.90 1.50 2.22
CA PHE A 30 4.96 2.93 2.50
C PHE A 30 6.38 3.38 2.83
N VAL A 31 7.11 2.59 3.61
CA VAL A 31 8.50 2.89 3.91
C VAL A 31 9.34 2.86 2.64
N ALA A 32 9.13 1.87 1.81
CA ALA A 32 9.88 1.73 0.55
C ALA A 32 9.61 2.88 -0.42
N LEU A 33 8.43 3.48 -0.35
CA LEU A 33 8.09 4.63 -1.19
C LEU A 33 8.68 5.94 -0.66
N GLY A 34 9.41 5.88 0.45
CA GLY A 34 10.00 7.08 1.05
C GLY A 34 9.06 7.78 2.02
N GLY A 35 7.97 7.15 2.37
CA GLY A 35 7.02 7.70 3.30
C GLY A 35 7.23 7.18 4.71
N PHE A 36 6.19 7.30 5.51
CA PHE A 36 6.23 6.94 6.92
C PHE A 36 4.98 6.11 7.24
N ALA A 37 5.14 5.06 8.03
CA ALA A 37 4.04 4.22 8.46
C ALA A 37 4.26 3.85 9.93
N GLU A 38 3.23 4.06 10.76
CA GLU A 38 3.33 3.83 12.18
C GLU A 38 2.03 3.26 12.72
N TRP A 39 2.13 2.22 13.52
CA TRP A 39 0.97 1.66 14.20
C TRP A 39 0.65 2.54 15.40
N THR A 40 -0.41 3.34 15.28
CA THR A 40 -0.78 4.28 16.33
C THR A 40 -1.50 3.59 17.49
N ASP A 41 -2.14 2.45 17.19
CA ASP A 41 -2.66 1.54 18.21
C ASP A 41 -2.85 0.18 17.55
N LYS A 42 -3.54 -0.75 18.22
CA LYS A 42 -3.70 -2.12 17.70
C LYS A 42 -4.51 -2.20 16.42
N HIS A 43 -5.30 -1.16 16.13
CA HIS A 43 -6.27 -1.21 15.04
C HIS A 43 -6.10 -0.09 14.04
N HIS A 44 -5.02 0.68 14.11
CA HIS A 44 -4.83 1.81 13.21
C HIS A 44 -3.39 1.93 12.75
N LEU A 45 -3.24 2.09 11.44
CA LEU A 45 -1.95 2.37 10.82
C LEU A 45 -1.99 3.80 10.29
N GLY A 46 -1.15 4.67 10.85
CA GLY A 46 -0.99 6.03 10.36
C GLY A 46 0.09 6.07 9.29
N VAL A 47 -0.16 6.77 8.22
CA VAL A 47 0.80 6.86 7.11
C VAL A 47 0.97 8.30 6.66
N LYS A 48 2.15 8.57 6.11
CA LYS A 48 2.45 9.87 5.52
C LYS A 48 3.29 9.62 4.27
N LEU A 49 2.90 10.26 3.18
CA LEU A 49 3.60 10.11 1.91
C LEU A 49 3.39 11.34 1.05
N ASN A 50 4.48 11.96 0.63
CA ASN A 50 4.43 13.13 -0.27
C ASN A 50 3.50 14.24 0.22
N GLY A 51 3.50 14.49 1.52
CA GLY A 51 2.67 15.54 2.11
C GLY A 51 1.24 15.14 2.41
N HIS A 52 0.85 13.92 2.06
CA HIS A 52 -0.48 13.38 2.36
C HIS A 52 -0.42 12.51 3.60
N THR A 53 -1.44 12.60 4.44
CA THR A 53 -1.52 11.78 5.65
C THR A 53 -2.86 11.08 5.71
N ALA A 54 -2.89 9.91 6.32
CA ALA A 54 -4.13 9.17 6.54
C ALA A 54 -3.95 8.19 7.67
N SER A 55 -5.07 7.70 8.18
CA SER A 55 -5.08 6.63 9.16
C SER A 55 -6.01 5.55 8.65
N PHE A 56 -5.54 4.32 8.60
CA PHE A 56 -6.33 3.20 8.12
C PHE A 56 -6.69 2.29 9.29
N ARG A 57 -7.96 1.92 9.36
CA ARG A 57 -8.37 0.96 10.35
C ARG A 57 -7.94 -0.43 9.91
N THR A 58 -7.31 -1.16 10.83
CA THR A 58 -6.77 -2.49 10.52
C THR A 58 -7.28 -3.51 11.54
N PRO A 59 -7.28 -4.80 11.19
CA PRO A 59 -7.56 -5.83 12.17
C PRO A 59 -6.40 -5.94 13.15
N GLU A 60 -6.63 -6.55 14.28
CA GLU A 60 -5.59 -6.75 15.28
C GLU A 60 -4.48 -7.64 14.73
N ASP A 61 -4.83 -8.64 13.94
CA ASP A 61 -3.83 -9.49 13.27
C ASP A 61 -3.39 -8.80 11.99
N LYS A 62 -2.20 -8.22 12.02
CA LYS A 62 -1.65 -7.44 10.91
C LYS A 62 -1.26 -8.29 9.71
N SER A 63 -1.25 -9.60 9.86
CA SER A 63 -0.99 -10.49 8.75
C SER A 63 -2.27 -10.85 7.98
N SER A 64 -3.42 -10.38 8.45
CA SER A 64 -4.68 -10.58 7.74
C SER A 64 -4.66 -9.87 6.40
N ARG A 65 -5.28 -10.50 5.41
CA ARG A 65 -5.35 -9.93 4.08
C ARG A 65 -6.27 -8.72 4.05
N LEU A 66 -5.97 -7.81 3.13
CA LEU A 66 -6.83 -6.67 2.86
C LEU A 66 -8.14 -7.15 2.25
N ASP A 67 -9.22 -6.45 2.57
CA ASP A 67 -10.49 -6.70 1.88
C ASP A 67 -10.68 -5.65 0.78
N ALA A 68 -11.81 -5.73 0.08
CA ALA A 68 -12.09 -4.82 -1.04
C ALA A 68 -12.12 -3.36 -0.59
N ALA A 69 -12.71 -3.10 0.57
CA ALA A 69 -12.81 -1.73 1.08
C ALA A 69 -11.43 -1.18 1.45
N ASP A 70 -10.57 -2.01 2.01
CA ASP A 70 -9.21 -1.61 2.33
C ASP A 70 -8.44 -1.24 1.07
N GLY A 71 -8.56 -2.06 0.03
CA GLY A 71 -7.91 -1.77 -1.24
C GLY A 71 -8.35 -0.46 -1.84
N GLU A 72 -9.65 -0.19 -1.78
CA GLU A 72 -10.20 1.05 -2.30
C GLU A 72 -9.65 2.26 -1.55
N LYS A 73 -9.62 2.20 -0.22
CA LYS A 73 -9.09 3.29 0.58
C LYS A 73 -7.62 3.53 0.30
N LEU A 74 -6.85 2.46 0.12
CA LEU A 74 -5.44 2.59 -0.20
C LEU A 74 -5.22 3.23 -1.57
N ARG A 75 -6.01 2.84 -2.56
CA ARG A 75 -5.92 3.43 -3.89
C ARG A 75 -6.28 4.92 -3.84
N ASP A 76 -7.33 5.27 -3.10
CA ASP A 76 -7.76 6.65 -2.95
C ASP A 76 -6.70 7.52 -2.27
N PHE A 77 -5.87 6.93 -1.43
CA PHE A 77 -4.76 7.64 -0.82
C PHE A 77 -3.55 7.72 -1.76
N LEU A 78 -3.22 6.62 -2.41
CA LEU A 78 -2.00 6.54 -3.21
C LEU A 78 -2.06 7.38 -4.48
N ARG A 79 -3.21 7.43 -5.14
CA ARG A 79 -3.32 8.19 -6.38
C ARG A 79 -3.01 9.67 -6.20
N PRO A 80 -3.63 10.38 -5.26
CA PRO A 80 -3.28 11.80 -5.06
C PRO A 80 -1.87 11.99 -4.56
N ALA A 81 -1.31 10.98 -3.90
CA ALA A 81 0.08 11.05 -3.44
C ALA A 81 1.09 10.79 -4.54
N GLY A 82 0.64 10.56 -5.76
CA GLY A 82 1.52 10.38 -6.91
C GLY A 82 1.97 8.96 -7.16
N VAL A 83 1.36 7.98 -6.49
CA VAL A 83 1.73 6.59 -6.67
C VAL A 83 0.69 5.91 -7.53
N SER A 84 1.07 5.49 -8.73
CA SER A 84 0.15 4.87 -9.66
C SER A 84 0.49 3.39 -9.86
N GLU A 85 -0.41 2.70 -10.50
CA GLU A 85 -0.23 1.30 -10.84
C GLU A 85 1.02 1.09 -11.71
N ASP A 86 1.33 2.07 -12.54
CA ASP A 86 2.49 1.99 -13.41
C ASP A 86 3.80 1.80 -12.64
N MET A 87 3.87 2.32 -11.44
CA MET A 87 5.07 2.17 -10.62
C MET A 87 5.32 0.71 -10.23
N ALA A 88 4.27 -0.08 -10.16
CA ALA A 88 4.42 -1.51 -9.85
C ALA A 88 4.92 -2.27 -11.06
N ASN A 89 4.54 -1.81 -12.25
CA ASN A 89 4.97 -2.45 -13.46
C ASN A 89 6.27 -1.90 -13.98
N GLY A 90 6.80 -0.91 -13.40
CA GLY A 90 7.77 -0.22 -13.91
C GLY A 90 8.97 -0.42 -13.72
N ASP A 91 9.57 -0.92 -13.98
CA ASP A 91 10.71 -0.73 -14.17
C ASP A 91 10.94 -0.49 -15.41
N GLY A 92 10.28 -0.44 -15.89
CA GLY A 92 10.42 -0.29 -16.84
C GLY A 92 10.61 0.51 -17.60
N GLY A 93 10.55 0.66 -17.58
CA GLY A 93 10.67 1.14 -18.07
C GLY A 93 11.49 1.42 -18.70
N HIS A 94 11.80 1.11 -18.49
CA HIS A 94 12.49 1.40 -18.77
C HIS A 94 12.83 1.40 -19.70
N ASN A 95 12.58 1.31 -19.97
CA ASN A 95 12.72 1.31 -20.75
C ASN A 95 13.04 1.53 -21.54
N ARG A 96 13.14 1.55 -21.69
CA ARG A 96 13.34 1.64 -22.38
C ARG A 96 13.77 2.02 -22.96
#